data_640dfedf390ea99e63d227f327394897
#
_entry.id   640dfedf390ea99e63d227f327394897
#
_cell.length_a   1.000
_cell.length_b   1.000
_cell.length_c   1.000
_cell.angle_alpha   90.00
_cell.angle_beta   90.00
_cell.angle_gamma   90.00
#
_symmetry.space_group_name_H-M   'P 1'
#
loop_
_entity.id
_entity.type
_entity.pdbx_description
1 polymer ?
#
loop_
_entity_poly.entity_id
_entity_poly.type
_entity_poly.pdbx_seq_one_letter_code
_entity_poly.pdbx_strand_id
1 'polypeptide(L)'
;MAQVIKNNRKTFWLDAEGDPVPLKFIPQQDQSKDALIESLNKSALLLHQSLAEFKASALDLIDAYLQSVADSYHENWKGNATIYNFTGDKAIEIKISNKLAFDERLNIAKQKIDVYLLSLVKNAGKEIVALITKAFKVDAKGNVDVKQIISLKQHKFDHPLWIEAMAIIDEALRVEATRRYIVFKQKDASGAWISITLNFSAI
;
A
#
# COMPACT_ATOMS: atom_id res chain seq x y z
N MET A 1 -24.92 6.25 -17.10
CA MET A 1 -25.99 6.56 -18.07
C MET A 1 -25.45 7.57 -19.04
N ALA A 2 -25.50 7.28 -20.32
CA ALA A 2 -25.15 8.24 -21.32
C ALA A 2 -25.88 9.57 -21.01
N GLN A 3 -25.18 10.69 -21.15
CA GLN A 3 -25.79 12.00 -20.89
C GLN A 3 -26.95 12.21 -21.87
N VAL A 4 -28.17 12.26 -21.34
CA VAL A 4 -29.40 12.31 -22.16
C VAL A 4 -29.83 13.75 -22.36
N ILE A 5 -29.88 14.21 -23.56
CA ILE A 5 -30.44 15.54 -23.93
C ILE A 5 -31.80 15.33 -24.59
N LYS A 6 -32.83 16.02 -24.12
CA LYS A 6 -34.15 16.05 -24.74
C LYS A 6 -34.33 17.39 -25.48
N ASN A 7 -34.49 17.34 -26.79
CA ASN A 7 -34.79 18.51 -27.61
C ASN A 7 -35.96 18.18 -28.59
N ASN A 8 -37.02 18.99 -28.58
CA ASN A 8 -38.20 18.87 -29.44
C ASN A 8 -38.77 17.44 -29.57
N ARG A 9 -39.05 16.76 -28.43
CA ARG A 9 -39.57 15.38 -28.35
C ARG A 9 -38.60 14.29 -28.85
N LYS A 10 -37.33 14.61 -29.13
CA LYS A 10 -36.29 13.64 -29.52
C LYS A 10 -35.30 13.49 -28.41
N THR A 11 -34.89 12.23 -28.16
CA THR A 11 -33.88 11.87 -27.17
C THR A 11 -32.55 11.65 -27.87
N PHE A 12 -31.49 12.24 -27.34
CA PHE A 12 -30.11 12.12 -27.82
C PHE A 12 -29.24 11.61 -26.66
N TRP A 13 -28.26 10.82 -27.01
CA TRP A 13 -27.15 10.47 -26.12
C TRP A 13 -25.90 11.22 -26.59
N LEU A 14 -25.08 11.65 -25.65
CA LEU A 14 -23.76 12.18 -25.98
C LEU A 14 -22.78 11.02 -26.14
N ASP A 15 -22.00 11.06 -27.21
CA ASP A 15 -20.89 10.14 -27.44
C ASP A 15 -19.64 10.55 -26.60
N ALA A 16 -18.50 9.88 -26.84
CA ALA A 16 -17.26 10.12 -26.10
C ALA A 16 -16.66 11.52 -26.38
N GLU A 17 -16.94 12.07 -27.56
CA GLU A 17 -16.52 13.39 -28.01
C GLU A 17 -17.45 14.50 -27.50
N GLY A 18 -18.62 14.12 -26.96
CA GLY A 18 -19.66 15.04 -26.49
C GLY A 18 -20.69 15.42 -27.56
N ASP A 19 -20.70 14.76 -28.70
CA ASP A 19 -21.62 15.02 -29.77
C ASP A 19 -22.98 14.33 -29.58
N PRO A 20 -24.11 14.99 -29.89
CA PRO A 20 -25.45 14.44 -29.66
C PRO A 20 -25.85 13.45 -30.74
N VAL A 21 -25.92 12.17 -30.43
CA VAL A 21 -26.38 11.08 -31.29
C VAL A 21 -27.85 10.77 -30.99
N PRO A 22 -28.76 10.87 -31.97
CA PRO A 22 -30.16 10.52 -31.77
C PRO A 22 -30.32 9.06 -31.37
N LEU A 23 -31.12 8.78 -30.30
CA LEU A 23 -31.30 7.44 -29.73
C LEU A 23 -31.70 6.38 -30.77
N LYS A 24 -32.47 6.78 -31.78
CA LYS A 24 -32.89 5.89 -32.91
C LYS A 24 -31.73 5.34 -33.75
N PHE A 25 -30.58 5.99 -33.73
CA PHE A 25 -29.38 5.55 -34.45
C PHE A 25 -28.44 4.74 -33.61
N ILE A 26 -28.69 4.61 -32.29
CA ILE A 26 -27.92 3.81 -31.41
C ILE A 26 -28.46 2.38 -31.39
N PRO A 27 -27.66 1.37 -31.76
CA PRO A 27 -28.10 -0.02 -31.74
C PRO A 27 -28.64 -0.45 -30.39
N GLN A 28 -29.69 -1.28 -30.35
CA GLN A 28 -30.30 -1.78 -29.11
C GLN A 28 -29.25 -2.50 -28.23
N GLN A 29 -28.28 -3.15 -28.86
CA GLN A 29 -27.20 -3.83 -28.12
C GLN A 29 -26.32 -2.81 -27.35
N ASP A 30 -26.02 -1.65 -27.93
CA ASP A 30 -25.22 -0.62 -27.26
C ASP A 30 -26.01 0.06 -26.15
N GLN A 31 -27.33 0.27 -26.35
CA GLN A 31 -28.19 0.75 -25.26
C GLN A 31 -28.24 -0.23 -24.08
N SER A 32 -28.36 -1.53 -24.37
CA SER A 32 -28.36 -2.58 -23.33
C SER A 32 -27.02 -2.68 -22.60
N LYS A 33 -25.90 -2.54 -23.35
CA LYS A 33 -24.54 -2.52 -22.79
C LYS A 33 -24.34 -1.31 -21.86
N ASP A 34 -24.76 -0.11 -22.29
CA ASP A 34 -24.69 1.10 -21.46
C ASP A 34 -25.49 0.91 -20.16
N ALA A 35 -26.73 0.44 -20.25
CA ALA A 35 -27.57 0.20 -19.09
C ALA A 35 -26.95 -0.84 -18.11
N LEU A 36 -26.35 -1.91 -18.64
CA LEU A 36 -25.65 -2.92 -17.82
C LEU A 36 -24.46 -2.31 -17.08
N ILE A 37 -23.59 -1.60 -17.80
CA ILE A 37 -22.38 -0.97 -17.23
C ILE A 37 -22.78 0.03 -16.14
N GLU A 38 -23.73 0.91 -16.41
CA GLU A 38 -24.22 1.91 -15.46
C GLU A 38 -24.81 1.29 -14.20
N SER A 39 -25.64 0.26 -14.36
CA SER A 39 -26.24 -0.45 -13.22
C SER A 39 -25.19 -1.10 -12.33
N LEU A 40 -24.22 -1.81 -12.94
CA LEU A 40 -23.16 -2.48 -12.20
C LEU A 40 -22.20 -1.48 -11.54
N ASN A 41 -21.82 -0.41 -12.25
CA ASN A 41 -20.96 0.65 -11.68
C ASN A 41 -21.64 1.34 -10.50
N LYS A 42 -22.93 1.66 -10.61
CA LYS A 42 -23.67 2.25 -9.49
C LYS A 42 -23.66 1.33 -8.26
N SER A 43 -23.90 0.05 -8.45
CA SER A 43 -23.85 -0.94 -7.35
C SER A 43 -22.44 -1.06 -6.75
N ALA A 44 -21.40 -1.07 -7.60
CA ALA A 44 -20.02 -1.13 -7.17
C ALA A 44 -19.61 0.10 -6.35
N LEU A 45 -20.04 1.30 -6.76
CA LEU A 45 -19.80 2.54 -6.02
C LEU A 45 -20.47 2.53 -4.64
N LEU A 46 -21.70 2.05 -4.53
CA LEU A 46 -22.39 1.92 -3.25
C LEU A 46 -21.67 0.94 -2.31
N LEU A 47 -21.25 -0.22 -2.82
CA LEU A 47 -20.47 -1.19 -2.05
C LEU A 47 -19.11 -0.61 -1.62
N HIS A 48 -18.43 0.10 -2.52
CA HIS A 48 -17.18 0.77 -2.19
C HIS A 48 -17.34 1.80 -1.07
N GLN A 49 -18.38 2.63 -1.14
CA GLN A 49 -18.69 3.61 -0.10
C GLN A 49 -19.00 2.93 1.24
N SER A 50 -19.86 1.91 1.24
CA SER A 50 -20.20 1.15 2.45
C SER A 50 -18.97 0.49 3.08
N LEU A 51 -18.05 -0.03 2.25
CA LEU A 51 -16.81 -0.63 2.74
C LEU A 51 -15.86 0.43 3.34
N ALA A 52 -15.80 1.62 2.75
CA ALA A 52 -15.00 2.73 3.27
C ALA A 52 -15.54 3.23 4.62
N GLU A 53 -16.86 3.40 4.73
CA GLU A 53 -17.53 3.78 5.97
C GLU A 53 -17.34 2.73 7.07
N PHE A 54 -17.51 1.44 6.73
CA PHE A 54 -17.24 0.34 7.66
C PHE A 54 -15.80 0.35 8.14
N LYS A 55 -14.83 0.54 7.24
CA LYS A 55 -13.41 0.61 7.61
C LYS A 55 -13.12 1.76 8.57
N ALA A 56 -13.67 2.94 8.32
CA ALA A 56 -13.48 4.10 9.20
C ALA A 56 -14.08 3.84 10.58
N SER A 57 -15.34 3.43 10.65
CA SER A 57 -16.02 3.10 11.90
C SER A 57 -15.33 1.98 12.68
N ALA A 58 -14.87 0.93 11.99
CA ALA A 58 -14.16 -0.18 12.63
C ALA A 58 -12.84 0.30 13.25
N LEU A 59 -12.07 1.17 12.57
CA LEU A 59 -10.84 1.75 13.12
C LEU A 59 -11.13 2.56 14.38
N ASP A 60 -12.15 3.43 14.36
CA ASP A 60 -12.49 4.27 15.49
C ASP A 60 -12.91 3.43 16.72
N LEU A 61 -13.74 2.40 16.51
CA LEU A 61 -14.17 1.50 17.58
C LEU A 61 -13.00 0.69 18.17
N ILE A 62 -12.12 0.19 17.32
CA ILE A 62 -10.94 -0.56 17.74
C ILE A 62 -9.99 0.34 18.53
N ASP A 63 -9.75 1.56 18.05
CA ASP A 63 -8.87 2.52 18.73
C ASP A 63 -9.43 2.92 20.09
N ALA A 64 -10.72 3.20 20.18
CA ALA A 64 -11.37 3.51 21.44
C ALA A 64 -11.24 2.34 22.45
N TYR A 65 -11.44 1.11 22.00
CA TYR A 65 -11.24 -0.08 22.84
C TYR A 65 -9.80 -0.23 23.31
N LEU A 66 -8.84 -0.18 22.38
CA LEU A 66 -7.42 -0.35 22.72
C LEU A 66 -6.91 0.75 23.65
N GLN A 67 -7.37 2.00 23.44
CA GLN A 67 -7.04 3.11 24.32
C GLN A 67 -7.66 2.91 25.71
N SER A 68 -8.91 2.45 25.81
CA SER A 68 -9.53 2.17 27.11
C SER A 68 -8.78 1.09 27.91
N VAL A 69 -8.21 0.09 27.22
CA VAL A 69 -7.32 -0.90 27.86
C VAL A 69 -6.02 -0.25 28.33
N ALA A 70 -5.39 0.58 27.48
CA ALA A 70 -4.14 1.25 27.83
C ALA A 70 -4.32 2.24 29.00
N ASP A 71 -5.42 2.98 29.02
CA ASP A 71 -5.77 3.93 30.08
C ASP A 71 -5.84 3.27 31.46
N SER A 72 -6.28 2.00 31.52
CA SER A 72 -6.32 1.25 32.81
C SER A 72 -4.93 0.98 33.38
N TYR A 73 -3.88 1.14 32.56
CA TYR A 73 -2.47 1.03 32.93
C TYR A 73 -1.72 2.37 32.89
N HIS A 74 -2.45 3.49 32.72
CA HIS A 74 -1.89 4.85 32.57
C HIS A 74 -0.92 5.01 31.40
N GLU A 75 -1.19 4.30 30.29
CA GLU A 75 -0.36 4.27 29.09
C GLU A 75 -1.15 4.69 27.84
N ASN A 76 -0.43 4.93 26.73
CA ASN A 76 -1.02 5.13 25.43
C ASN A 76 -0.85 3.87 24.57
N TRP A 77 -1.91 3.45 23.90
CA TRP A 77 -1.82 2.31 23.00
C TRP A 77 -0.88 2.58 21.83
N LYS A 78 0.00 1.62 21.53
CA LYS A 78 0.90 1.65 20.37
C LYS A 78 1.15 0.23 19.84
N GLY A 79 1.23 0.11 18.50
CA GLY A 79 1.69 -1.11 17.85
C GLY A 79 0.58 -2.02 17.32
N ASN A 80 0.95 -3.27 17.08
CA ASN A 80 0.05 -4.31 16.57
C ASN A 80 -0.78 -4.89 17.72
N ALA A 81 -1.99 -5.37 17.40
CA ALA A 81 -2.84 -6.06 18.37
C ALA A 81 -3.60 -7.21 17.71
N THR A 82 -3.99 -8.18 18.52
CA THR A 82 -5.03 -9.14 18.19
C THR A 82 -6.04 -9.18 19.34
N ILE A 83 -7.29 -8.86 19.04
CA ILE A 83 -8.39 -8.81 19.99
C ILE A 83 -9.24 -10.06 19.75
N TYR A 84 -9.49 -10.83 20.79
CA TYR A 84 -10.34 -12.02 20.75
C TYR A 84 -11.67 -11.75 21.43
N ASN A 85 -12.74 -12.35 20.92
CA ASN A 85 -13.99 -12.40 21.66
C ASN A 85 -13.91 -13.38 22.85
N PHE A 86 -14.93 -13.36 23.71
CA PHE A 86 -14.94 -14.17 24.95
C PHE A 86 -14.86 -15.68 24.68
N THR A 87 -15.50 -16.17 23.61
CA THR A 87 -15.52 -17.59 23.23
C THR A 87 -14.23 -18.04 22.51
N GLY A 88 -13.36 -17.10 22.11
CA GLY A 88 -12.10 -17.40 21.44
C GLY A 88 -12.26 -17.98 20.03
N ASP A 89 -13.41 -17.75 19.39
CA ASP A 89 -13.72 -18.21 18.03
C ASP A 89 -13.71 -17.08 16.98
N LYS A 90 -13.59 -15.81 17.43
CA LYS A 90 -13.48 -14.64 16.56
C LYS A 90 -12.33 -13.76 17.00
N ALA A 91 -11.68 -13.13 16.03
CA ALA A 91 -10.57 -12.21 16.30
C ALA A 91 -10.53 -11.05 15.31
N ILE A 92 -10.02 -9.92 15.80
CA ILE A 92 -9.67 -8.77 14.97
C ILE A 92 -8.16 -8.56 15.14
N GLU A 93 -7.43 -8.61 14.03
CA GLU A 93 -5.99 -8.40 14.01
C GLU A 93 -5.69 -7.03 13.40
N ILE A 94 -4.96 -6.20 14.14
CA ILE A 94 -4.51 -4.88 13.72
C ILE A 94 -3.00 -4.97 13.45
N LYS A 95 -2.61 -4.61 12.23
CA LYS A 95 -1.20 -4.55 11.80
C LYS A 95 -0.86 -3.14 11.34
N ILE A 96 0.21 -2.61 11.89
CA ILE A 96 0.81 -1.35 11.46
C ILE A 96 2.00 -1.68 10.58
N SER A 97 2.01 -1.15 9.38
CA SER A 97 3.10 -1.31 8.41
C SER A 97 3.65 0.06 8.04
N ASN A 98 4.91 0.26 8.35
CA ASN A 98 5.64 1.46 7.95
C ASN A 98 6.27 1.23 6.58
N LYS A 99 5.94 2.10 5.63
CA LYS A 99 6.66 2.21 4.38
C LYS A 99 7.89 3.05 4.62
N LEU A 100 9.06 2.42 4.58
CA LEU A 100 10.34 3.10 4.71
C LEU A 100 10.78 3.66 3.36
N ALA A 101 11.45 4.79 3.38
CA ALA A 101 12.10 5.42 2.23
C ALA A 101 13.38 6.12 2.70
N PHE A 102 14.24 6.45 1.76
CA PHE A 102 15.39 7.31 1.99
C PHE A 102 15.13 8.71 1.45
N ASP A 103 15.72 9.71 2.08
CA ASP A 103 15.79 11.05 1.52
C ASP A 103 17.07 11.24 0.66
N GLU A 104 17.31 12.50 0.24
CA GLU A 104 18.42 12.87 -0.65
C GLU A 104 19.82 12.53 -0.10
N ARG A 105 19.96 12.35 1.21
CA ARG A 105 21.23 11.98 1.87
C ARG A 105 21.72 10.61 1.44
N LEU A 106 20.83 9.73 0.95
CA LEU A 106 21.24 8.44 0.37
C LEU A 106 22.22 8.63 -0.80
N ASN A 107 22.07 9.69 -1.60
CA ASN A 107 23.00 9.96 -2.70
C ASN A 107 24.40 10.32 -2.19
N ILE A 108 24.49 11.02 -1.04
CA ILE A 108 25.77 11.34 -0.40
C ILE A 108 26.44 10.06 0.12
N ALA A 109 25.67 9.19 0.76
CA ALA A 109 26.16 7.88 1.21
C ALA A 109 26.68 7.06 0.03
N LYS A 110 25.94 7.03 -1.10
CA LYS A 110 26.36 6.34 -2.31
C LYS A 110 27.68 6.88 -2.85
N GLN A 111 27.86 8.20 -2.93
CA GLN A 111 29.12 8.80 -3.39
C GLN A 111 30.32 8.37 -2.54
N LYS A 112 30.17 8.33 -1.19
CA LYS A 112 31.24 7.85 -0.31
C LYS A 112 31.57 6.37 -0.54
N ILE A 113 30.54 5.54 -0.76
CA ILE A 113 30.73 4.13 -1.10
C ILE A 113 31.42 3.98 -2.45
N ASP A 114 31.03 4.75 -3.47
CA ASP A 114 31.67 4.71 -4.79
C ASP A 114 33.16 5.08 -4.70
N VAL A 115 33.52 6.11 -3.92
CA VAL A 115 34.95 6.47 -3.65
C VAL A 115 35.67 5.33 -2.93
N TYR A 116 35.04 4.70 -1.93
CA TYR A 116 35.58 3.53 -1.25
C TYR A 116 35.86 2.37 -2.24
N LEU A 117 34.89 2.05 -3.09
CA LEU A 117 35.04 0.99 -4.11
C LEU A 117 36.15 1.29 -5.09
N LEU A 118 36.29 2.54 -5.53
CA LEU A 118 37.40 2.95 -6.41
C LEU A 118 38.77 2.77 -5.73
N SER A 119 38.86 2.99 -4.42
CA SER A 119 40.08 2.75 -3.65
C SER A 119 40.45 1.26 -3.58
N LEU A 120 39.45 0.37 -3.67
CA LEU A 120 39.62 -1.08 -3.64
C LEU A 120 39.92 -1.70 -5.00
N VAL A 121 39.71 -1.00 -6.13
CA VAL A 121 39.75 -1.55 -7.51
C VAL A 121 41.11 -2.21 -7.84
N LYS A 122 42.18 -1.95 -7.12
CA LYS A 122 43.45 -2.70 -7.28
C LYS A 122 43.47 -4.06 -6.57
N ASN A 123 42.58 -4.33 -5.58
CA ASN A 123 42.60 -5.53 -4.73
C ASN A 123 41.22 -6.10 -4.30
N ALA A 124 40.11 -5.48 -4.67
CA ALA A 124 38.79 -5.94 -4.22
C ALA A 124 38.19 -7.01 -5.14
N GLY A 125 37.64 -8.05 -4.55
CA GLY A 125 36.91 -9.07 -5.28
C GLY A 125 35.72 -8.46 -6.03
N LYS A 126 35.54 -8.80 -7.29
CA LYS A 126 34.44 -8.38 -8.17
C LYS A 126 33.06 -8.59 -7.53
N GLU A 127 32.98 -9.50 -6.56
CA GLU A 127 31.77 -9.85 -5.81
C GLU A 127 31.26 -8.71 -4.91
N ILE A 128 32.16 -7.99 -4.22
CA ILE A 128 31.78 -6.85 -3.36
C ILE A 128 31.23 -5.71 -4.20
N VAL A 129 31.88 -5.41 -5.32
CA VAL A 129 31.39 -4.37 -6.25
C VAL A 129 30.01 -4.74 -6.79
N ALA A 130 29.81 -6.00 -7.19
CA ALA A 130 28.54 -6.47 -7.70
C ALA A 130 27.40 -6.39 -6.64
N LEU A 131 27.70 -6.77 -5.40
CA LEU A 131 26.74 -6.71 -4.27
C LEU A 131 26.27 -5.28 -4.02
N ILE A 132 27.21 -4.33 -3.92
CA ILE A 132 26.92 -2.93 -3.65
C ILE A 132 26.18 -2.30 -4.83
N THR A 133 26.62 -2.54 -6.06
CA THR A 133 25.94 -2.03 -7.27
C THR A 133 24.50 -2.54 -7.35
N LYS A 134 24.27 -3.80 -6.97
CA LYS A 134 22.91 -4.37 -6.92
C LYS A 134 22.03 -3.67 -5.89
N ALA A 135 22.57 -3.34 -4.71
CA ALA A 135 21.79 -2.69 -3.64
C ALA A 135 21.30 -1.28 -4.04
N PHE A 136 22.10 -0.54 -4.83
CA PHE A 136 21.74 0.78 -5.34
C PHE A 136 21.01 0.78 -6.69
N LYS A 137 20.65 -0.40 -7.20
CA LYS A 137 19.86 -0.48 -8.43
C LYS A 137 18.48 0.11 -8.21
N VAL A 138 18.07 1.01 -9.11
CA VAL A 138 16.75 1.63 -9.08
C VAL A 138 15.75 0.82 -9.91
N ASP A 139 14.48 0.88 -9.51
CA ASP A 139 13.36 0.35 -10.29
C ASP A 139 13.02 1.27 -11.48
N ALA A 140 12.01 0.91 -12.27
CA ALA A 140 11.55 1.70 -13.42
C ALA A 140 11.02 3.10 -13.04
N LYS A 141 10.75 3.35 -11.75
CA LYS A 141 10.29 4.63 -11.20
C LYS A 141 11.40 5.42 -10.53
N GLY A 142 12.64 4.92 -10.57
CA GLY A 142 13.80 5.57 -9.96
C GLY A 142 13.96 5.32 -8.44
N ASN A 143 13.19 4.39 -7.84
CA ASN A 143 13.31 4.09 -6.42
C ASN A 143 14.32 2.97 -6.18
N VAL A 144 15.06 3.07 -5.07
CA VAL A 144 15.93 2.00 -4.57
C VAL A 144 15.15 1.01 -3.71
N ASP A 145 15.61 -0.23 -3.64
CA ASP A 145 15.09 -1.20 -2.69
C ASP A 145 15.66 -0.93 -1.29
N VAL A 146 14.82 -0.39 -0.40
CA VAL A 146 15.19 -0.02 0.97
C VAL A 146 15.79 -1.21 1.73
N LYS A 147 15.26 -2.43 1.53
CA LYS A 147 15.77 -3.63 2.22
C LYS A 147 17.17 -3.98 1.76
N GLN A 148 17.47 -3.83 0.47
CA GLN A 148 18.81 -4.10 -0.07
C GLN A 148 19.83 -3.08 0.45
N ILE A 149 19.47 -1.80 0.52
CA ILE A 149 20.35 -0.78 1.11
C ILE A 149 20.63 -1.08 2.59
N ILE A 150 19.57 -1.38 3.38
CA ILE A 150 19.76 -1.72 4.80
C ILE A 150 20.63 -2.97 4.98
N SER A 151 20.51 -3.96 4.07
CA SER A 151 21.33 -5.18 4.16
C SER A 151 22.83 -4.93 4.02
N LEU A 152 23.25 -3.82 3.39
CA LEU A 152 24.66 -3.44 3.31
C LEU A 152 25.31 -3.26 4.69
N LYS A 153 24.53 -2.86 5.70
CA LYS A 153 24.99 -2.70 7.09
C LYS A 153 25.44 -4.01 7.75
N GLN A 154 25.05 -5.16 7.21
CA GLN A 154 25.52 -6.47 7.69
C GLN A 154 27.00 -6.70 7.36
N HIS A 155 27.53 -5.98 6.36
CA HIS A 155 28.91 -6.06 5.96
C HIS A 155 29.76 -5.06 6.75
N LYS A 156 30.58 -5.58 7.66
CA LYS A 156 31.46 -4.78 8.52
C LYS A 156 32.81 -4.58 7.84
N PHE A 157 32.94 -3.50 7.06
CA PHE A 157 34.23 -3.09 6.52
C PHE A 157 34.83 -2.01 7.41
N ASP A 158 36.11 -2.23 7.81
CA ASP A 158 36.86 -1.30 8.66
C ASP A 158 37.55 -0.24 7.79
N HIS A 159 36.74 0.64 7.19
CA HIS A 159 37.20 1.76 6.38
C HIS A 159 36.40 3.01 6.69
N PRO A 160 37.02 4.19 6.93
CA PRO A 160 36.31 5.40 7.34
C PRO A 160 35.16 5.78 6.42
N LEU A 161 35.34 5.77 5.09
CA LEU A 161 34.31 6.12 4.13
C LEU A 161 33.10 5.16 4.17
N TRP A 162 33.34 3.86 4.49
CA TRP A 162 32.25 2.91 4.66
C TRP A 162 31.45 3.19 5.93
N ILE A 163 32.14 3.43 7.05
CA ILE A 163 31.51 3.72 8.35
C ILE A 163 30.69 5.00 8.25
N GLU A 164 31.25 6.06 7.65
CA GLU A 164 30.52 7.30 7.41
C GLU A 164 29.29 7.12 6.49
N ALA A 165 29.42 6.34 5.41
CA ALA A 165 28.30 6.06 4.52
C ALA A 165 27.19 5.29 5.22
N MET A 166 27.53 4.31 6.08
CA MET A 166 26.51 3.57 6.85
C MET A 166 25.80 4.47 7.87
N ALA A 167 26.51 5.41 8.50
CA ALA A 167 25.90 6.42 9.38
C ALA A 167 24.92 7.32 8.61
N ILE A 168 25.31 7.80 7.42
CA ILE A 168 24.45 8.63 6.58
C ILE A 168 23.21 7.84 6.10
N ILE A 169 23.33 6.55 5.79
CA ILE A 169 22.19 5.70 5.43
C ILE A 169 21.20 5.61 6.59
N ASP A 170 21.67 5.52 7.84
CA ASP A 170 20.79 5.51 9.01
C ASP A 170 20.05 6.83 9.19
N GLU A 171 20.74 7.95 9.00
CA GLU A 171 20.15 9.28 9.09
C GLU A 171 19.18 9.59 7.93
N ALA A 172 19.42 9.02 6.74
CA ALA A 172 18.58 9.19 5.57
C ALA A 172 17.29 8.37 5.62
N LEU A 173 17.24 7.33 6.47
CA LEU A 173 16.10 6.44 6.57
C LEU A 173 14.94 7.12 7.28
N ARG A 174 13.79 7.18 6.61
CA ARG A 174 12.57 7.78 7.17
C ARG A 174 11.33 6.90 6.93
N VAL A 175 10.32 7.11 7.74
CA VAL A 175 8.99 6.55 7.51
C VAL A 175 8.25 7.47 6.55
N GLU A 176 8.07 7.03 5.31
CA GLU A 176 7.34 7.78 4.28
C GLU A 176 5.82 7.73 4.52
N ALA A 177 5.32 6.57 4.93
CA ALA A 177 3.90 6.38 5.22
C ALA A 177 3.71 5.26 6.23
N THR A 178 2.71 5.41 7.09
CA THR A 178 2.24 4.35 7.96
C THR A 178 0.88 3.88 7.48
N ARG A 179 0.72 2.57 7.28
CA ARG A 179 -0.54 1.95 6.89
C ARG A 179 -1.03 1.05 8.00
N ARG A 180 -2.32 1.13 8.28
CA ARG A 180 -3.00 0.25 9.22
C ARG A 180 -3.86 -0.74 8.43
N TYR A 181 -3.71 -2.00 8.74
CA TYR A 181 -4.47 -3.11 8.18
C TYR A 181 -5.31 -3.72 9.30
N ILE A 182 -6.57 -4.00 8.99
CA ILE A 182 -7.47 -4.74 9.88
C ILE A 182 -7.81 -6.05 9.18
N VAL A 183 -7.68 -7.15 9.90
CA VAL A 183 -8.09 -8.47 9.44
C VAL A 183 -9.09 -9.04 10.42
N PHE A 184 -10.29 -9.31 9.95
CA PHE A 184 -11.32 -10.01 10.72
C PHE A 184 -11.15 -11.50 10.51
N LYS A 185 -11.17 -12.27 11.60
CA LYS A 185 -10.96 -13.72 11.59
C LYS A 185 -12.06 -14.43 12.37
N GLN A 186 -12.37 -15.64 11.95
CA GLN A 186 -13.23 -16.55 12.70
C GLN A 186 -12.72 -17.97 12.57
N LYS A 187 -13.07 -18.84 13.51
CA LYS A 187 -12.81 -20.27 13.40
C LYS A 187 -13.88 -20.91 12.53
N ASP A 188 -13.47 -21.83 11.69
CA ASP A 188 -14.36 -22.72 10.95
C ASP A 188 -14.85 -23.90 11.82
N ALA A 189 -15.63 -24.79 11.24
CA ALA A 189 -16.15 -25.98 11.92
C ALA A 189 -15.05 -26.96 12.43
N SER A 190 -13.84 -26.88 11.85
CA SER A 190 -12.68 -27.67 12.28
C SER A 190 -11.87 -27.01 13.41
N GLY A 191 -12.19 -25.76 13.76
CA GLY A 191 -11.45 -24.93 14.72
C GLY A 191 -10.27 -24.16 14.09
N ALA A 192 -10.07 -24.23 12.78
CA ALA A 192 -9.02 -23.49 12.09
C ALA A 192 -9.42 -22.03 11.87
N TRP A 193 -8.44 -21.11 12.04
CA TRP A 193 -8.66 -19.69 11.80
C TRP A 193 -8.77 -19.39 10.30
N ILE A 194 -9.88 -18.81 9.89
CA ILE A 194 -10.10 -18.26 8.55
C ILE A 194 -10.27 -16.75 8.58
N SER A 195 -9.75 -16.06 7.58
CA SER A 195 -9.93 -14.61 7.44
C SER A 195 -11.22 -14.31 6.68
N ILE A 196 -12.00 -13.34 7.19
CA ILE A 196 -13.14 -12.78 6.46
C ILE A 196 -12.58 -11.80 5.42
N THR A 197 -12.62 -12.22 4.17
CA THR A 197 -12.07 -11.45 3.06
C THR A 197 -13.07 -10.37 2.61
N LEU A 198 -12.61 -9.12 2.60
CA LEU A 198 -13.38 -7.97 2.11
C LEU A 198 -12.91 -7.49 0.74
N ASN A 199 -12.09 -8.28 0.08
CA ASN A 199 -11.60 -8.01 -1.28
C ASN A 199 -12.44 -8.77 -2.29
N PHE A 200 -13.07 -8.06 -3.21
CA PHE A 200 -13.94 -8.64 -4.25
C PHE A 200 -13.26 -9.74 -5.08
N SER A 201 -11.96 -9.61 -5.36
CA SER A 201 -11.20 -10.59 -6.14
C SER A 201 -10.92 -11.91 -5.40
N ALA A 202 -11.28 -12.00 -4.12
CA ALA A 202 -10.98 -13.16 -3.26
C ALA A 202 -12.22 -13.70 -2.53
N ILE A 203 -13.41 -13.28 -2.97
CA ILE A 203 -14.72 -13.77 -2.50
C ILE A 203 -15.22 -14.91 -3.40
#